data_30c294740e045447f18276a75f10624c
#
_entry.id   30c294740e045447f18276a75f10624c
#
_cell.length_a   1.000
_cell.length_b   1.000
_cell.length_c   1.000
_cell.angle_alpha   90.00
_cell.angle_beta   90.00
_cell.angle_gamma   90.00
#
_symmetry.space_group_name_H-M   'P 1'
#
loop_
_entity.id
_entity.type
_entity.pdbx_description
1 polymer ?
#
loop_
_entity_poly.entity_id
_entity_poly.type
_entity_poly.pdbx_seq_one_letter_code
_entity_poly.pdbx_strand_id
1 'polypeptide(L)'
;KSLFTVSLLQLQSPDAAGKDDSDSDSNVVWSEPDNDTLLELERRTETVHEVCHKRKLFTQPINNKEFFVDHKHKLVWCNIFKAASSSWMYYFNILGGYNKKFLEKSKVQPLTLVRQKFPRPSVKELKEALNTPGVISLLIVRDPFARLLSAYRDKLEIQIKPYYRKFARAIISKYRKKTKANSGAPKMLGPTFNEFVQYLVDQYNTPGYVFNEHWAPYYTFCSPCAVYFSVIAKVETLAKDSMYVIQQLGLGHLLSIKVGERRRKQLRSVMNQSRDGRNTTALLKHYYSQLDENLLNKLLQIYGVDFEMFGYDANVYKSYVKNKK
;
A
#
# COMPACT_ATOMS: atom_id res chain seq x y z
N LYS A 1 31.37 6.72 12.28
CA LYS A 1 31.24 7.98 11.53
C LYS A 1 31.69 7.67 10.10
N SER A 2 30.76 7.44 9.22
CA SER A 2 31.01 7.45 7.76
C SER A 2 29.83 8.12 7.14
N LEU A 3 30.05 9.34 6.69
CA LEU A 3 29.13 10.17 5.92
C LEU A 3 29.08 9.58 4.50
N PHE A 4 27.98 9.02 4.08
CA PHE A 4 27.72 8.75 2.68
C PHE A 4 27.17 10.02 2.04
N THR A 5 28.07 10.83 1.51
CA THR A 5 27.74 11.91 0.56
C THR A 5 27.42 11.26 -0.78
N VAL A 6 26.16 11.27 -1.19
CA VAL A 6 25.77 10.90 -2.55
C VAL A 6 26.11 12.07 -3.46
N SER A 7 27.17 11.89 -4.25
CA SER A 7 27.61 12.86 -5.26
C SER A 7 26.65 12.84 -6.44
N LEU A 8 26.05 13.98 -6.75
CA LEU A 8 25.28 14.23 -7.97
C LEU A 8 26.21 14.15 -9.18
N LEU A 9 26.19 13.02 -9.89
CA LEU A 9 26.79 12.91 -11.22
C LEU A 9 25.75 13.28 -12.27
N GLN A 10 25.95 14.45 -12.89
CA GLN A 10 25.23 14.86 -14.10
C GLN A 10 25.56 13.89 -15.23
N LEU A 11 24.55 13.17 -15.72
CA LEU A 11 24.64 12.39 -16.95
C LEU A 11 24.20 13.28 -18.12
N GLN A 12 25.18 13.68 -18.94
CA GLN A 12 24.94 14.28 -20.26
C GLN A 12 24.36 13.24 -21.21
N SER A 13 23.33 13.60 -21.94
CA SER A 13 22.70 12.81 -22.99
C SER A 13 23.50 12.84 -24.28
N PRO A 14 23.58 11.74 -25.06
CA PRO A 14 24.10 11.80 -26.42
C PRO A 14 23.00 12.21 -27.42
N ASP A 15 23.33 13.12 -28.29
CA ASP A 15 22.56 13.54 -29.45
C ASP A 15 22.31 12.38 -30.41
N ALA A 16 21.08 12.22 -30.88
CA ALA A 16 20.77 11.49 -32.10
C ALA A 16 19.73 12.26 -32.89
N ALA A 17 20.16 12.81 -34.00
CA ALA A 17 19.33 13.45 -35.01
C ALA A 17 18.55 12.41 -35.81
N GLY A 18 17.25 12.66 -36.00
CA GLY A 18 16.36 11.93 -36.93
C GLY A 18 15.07 12.71 -37.08
N LYS A 19 14.82 13.17 -38.32
CA LYS A 19 13.77 14.10 -38.75
C LYS A 19 12.38 13.48 -38.88
N ASP A 20 11.41 14.38 -38.71
CA ASP A 20 10.05 14.49 -39.29
C ASP A 20 9.00 13.46 -38.88
N ASP A 21 8.05 13.92 -38.06
CA ASP A 21 6.67 14.12 -38.55
C ASP A 21 5.92 15.07 -37.57
N SER A 22 5.28 16.07 -38.18
CA SER A 22 4.55 17.15 -37.53
C SER A 22 3.24 16.64 -36.89
N ASP A 23 3.29 16.49 -35.56
CA ASP A 23 2.10 16.62 -34.73
C ASP A 23 2.46 17.55 -33.57
N SER A 24 1.72 18.65 -33.46
CA SER A 24 1.93 19.68 -32.45
C SER A 24 1.60 19.13 -31.06
N ASP A 25 2.48 18.31 -30.51
CA ASP A 25 2.44 17.84 -29.13
C ASP A 25 3.04 18.94 -28.26
N SER A 26 2.14 19.67 -27.59
CA SER A 26 2.50 20.65 -26.58
C SER A 26 3.48 20.00 -25.58
N ASN A 27 4.72 20.47 -25.61
CA ASN A 27 5.78 20.10 -24.67
C ASN A 27 5.24 20.20 -23.22
N VAL A 28 4.96 19.07 -22.62
CA VAL A 28 4.70 19.00 -21.19
C VAL A 28 6.04 19.23 -20.52
N VAL A 29 6.29 20.48 -20.11
CA VAL A 29 7.42 20.83 -19.27
C VAL A 29 7.19 20.10 -17.93
N TRP A 30 7.94 19.05 -17.72
CA TRP A 30 8.04 18.37 -16.44
C TRP A 30 8.82 19.30 -15.51
N SER A 31 8.15 20.00 -14.60
CA SER A 31 8.85 20.70 -13.53
C SER A 31 9.61 19.67 -12.69
N GLU A 32 10.83 19.99 -12.32
CA GLU A 32 11.58 19.20 -11.34
C GLU A 32 10.73 18.98 -10.09
N PRO A 33 10.89 17.82 -9.40
CA PRO A 33 10.17 17.58 -8.14
C PRO A 33 10.47 18.76 -7.22
N ASP A 34 9.43 19.33 -6.59
CA ASP A 34 9.66 20.41 -5.65
C ASP A 34 10.52 19.88 -4.47
N ASN A 35 11.44 20.73 -3.99
CA ASN A 35 12.35 20.38 -2.89
C ASN A 35 11.60 19.86 -1.67
N ASP A 36 10.37 20.36 -1.40
CA ASP A 36 9.54 19.92 -0.29
C ASP A 36 9.13 18.46 -0.42
N THR A 37 8.89 17.97 -1.66
CA THR A 37 8.59 16.55 -1.90
C THR A 37 9.80 15.68 -1.57
N LEU A 38 10.96 16.08 -2.04
CA LEU A 38 12.19 15.33 -1.81
C LEU A 38 12.49 15.25 -0.31
N LEU A 39 12.51 16.37 0.38
CA LEU A 39 12.76 16.44 1.83
C LEU A 39 11.75 15.59 2.62
N GLU A 40 10.47 15.62 2.24
CA GLU A 40 9.46 14.79 2.91
C GLU A 40 9.67 13.28 2.67
N LEU A 41 10.06 12.86 1.46
CA LEU A 41 10.37 11.45 1.17
C LEU A 41 11.61 10.98 1.92
N GLU A 42 12.65 11.80 2.01
CA GLU A 42 13.85 11.52 2.79
C GLU A 42 13.51 11.36 4.28
N ARG A 43 12.76 12.31 4.86
CA ARG A 43 12.30 12.26 6.25
C ARG A 43 11.53 10.98 6.56
N ARG A 44 10.67 10.52 5.65
CA ARG A 44 9.93 9.26 5.84
C ARG A 44 10.85 8.04 5.88
N THR A 45 11.87 8.02 5.05
CA THR A 45 12.87 6.95 5.02
C THR A 45 13.72 6.93 6.28
N GLU A 46 14.16 8.11 6.75
CA GLU A 46 14.87 8.27 8.01
C GLU A 46 14.03 7.79 9.20
N THR A 47 12.76 8.21 9.27
CA THR A 47 11.84 7.77 10.33
C THR A 47 11.72 6.24 10.40
N VAL A 48 11.62 5.56 9.26
CA VAL A 48 11.61 4.09 9.23
C VAL A 48 12.89 3.52 9.80
N HIS A 49 14.03 4.07 9.41
CA HIS A 49 15.34 3.61 9.87
C HIS A 49 15.50 3.80 11.41
N GLU A 50 15.12 4.96 11.92
CA GLU A 50 15.13 5.27 13.36
C GLU A 50 14.26 4.29 14.16
N VAL A 51 13.03 4.01 13.69
CA VAL A 51 12.12 3.07 14.36
C VAL A 51 12.68 1.65 14.30
N CYS A 52 13.30 1.23 13.19
CA CYS A 52 13.95 -0.07 13.08
C CYS A 52 15.10 -0.21 14.12
N HIS A 53 15.89 0.83 14.30
CA HIS A 53 16.95 0.86 15.34
C HIS A 53 16.37 0.81 16.74
N LYS A 54 15.46 1.73 17.06
CA LYS A 54 14.81 1.84 18.37
C LYS A 54 14.14 0.53 18.78
N ARG A 55 13.47 -0.15 17.84
CA ARG A 55 12.72 -1.39 18.08
C ARG A 55 13.55 -2.65 17.85
N LYS A 56 14.82 -2.54 17.44
CA LYS A 56 15.75 -3.67 17.18
C LYS A 56 15.17 -4.69 16.17
N LEU A 57 14.59 -4.21 15.05
CA LEU A 57 13.85 -5.04 14.09
C LEU A 57 14.70 -5.52 12.90
N PHE A 58 16.00 -5.28 12.86
CA PHE A 58 16.88 -5.63 11.72
C PHE A 58 17.08 -7.13 11.51
N THR A 59 16.82 -7.94 12.53
CA THR A 59 17.01 -9.41 12.46
C THR A 59 15.84 -10.15 11.85
N GLN A 60 14.78 -9.45 11.46
CA GLN A 60 13.62 -10.10 10.86
C GLN A 60 13.95 -10.65 9.47
N PRO A 61 13.44 -11.85 9.13
CA PRO A 61 13.66 -12.42 7.80
C PRO A 61 12.93 -11.58 6.73
N ILE A 62 13.56 -11.53 5.54
CA ILE A 62 12.94 -10.86 4.39
C ILE A 62 11.75 -11.67 3.91
N ASN A 63 10.57 -11.07 3.88
CA ASN A 63 9.40 -11.62 3.21
C ASN A 63 9.35 -11.11 1.76
N ASN A 64 9.85 -11.94 0.83
CA ASN A 64 9.96 -11.60 -0.59
C ASN A 64 8.68 -11.82 -1.41
N LYS A 65 7.60 -12.34 -0.81
CA LYS A 65 6.43 -12.86 -1.53
C LYS A 65 5.70 -11.82 -2.39
N GLU A 66 5.62 -10.57 -1.93
CA GLU A 66 4.85 -9.52 -2.61
C GLU A 66 5.72 -8.45 -3.27
N PHE A 67 7.01 -8.74 -3.45
CA PHE A 67 7.88 -7.89 -4.26
C PHE A 67 7.68 -8.13 -5.76
N PHE A 68 7.81 -7.04 -6.50
CA PHE A 68 7.90 -6.99 -7.96
C PHE A 68 9.22 -6.32 -8.31
N VAL A 69 10.01 -6.96 -9.16
CA VAL A 69 11.32 -6.46 -9.61
C VAL A 69 11.26 -6.20 -11.10
N ASP A 70 11.43 -4.95 -11.48
CA ASP A 70 11.57 -4.53 -12.87
C ASP A 70 13.01 -4.08 -13.13
N HIS A 71 13.83 -5.01 -13.58
CA HIS A 71 15.23 -4.76 -13.88
C HIS A 71 15.43 -3.75 -15.01
N LYS A 72 14.52 -3.78 -16.01
CA LYS A 72 14.58 -2.89 -17.17
C LYS A 72 14.44 -1.42 -16.77
N HIS A 73 13.51 -1.15 -15.88
CA HIS A 73 13.21 0.22 -15.45
C HIS A 73 13.79 0.56 -14.07
N LYS A 74 14.64 -0.31 -13.51
CA LYS A 74 15.29 -0.13 -12.20
C LYS A 74 14.30 0.19 -11.07
N LEU A 75 13.21 -0.56 -11.01
CA LEU A 75 12.14 -0.36 -10.05
C LEU A 75 11.86 -1.64 -9.27
N VAL A 76 11.95 -1.56 -7.94
CA VAL A 76 11.53 -2.61 -7.01
C VAL A 76 10.36 -2.09 -6.20
N TRP A 77 9.25 -2.80 -6.18
CA TRP A 77 8.05 -2.42 -5.44
C TRP A 77 7.54 -3.56 -4.55
N CYS A 78 7.33 -3.28 -3.26
CA CYS A 78 6.58 -4.20 -2.40
C CYS A 78 5.09 -3.85 -2.44
N ASN A 79 4.27 -4.79 -2.90
CA ASN A 79 2.83 -4.60 -3.05
C ASN A 79 2.10 -4.76 -1.71
N ILE A 80 1.67 -3.66 -1.14
CA ILE A 80 0.80 -3.65 0.03
C ILE A 80 -0.67 -3.57 -0.41
N PHE A 81 -1.44 -4.61 -0.08
CA PHE A 81 -2.88 -4.59 -0.35
C PHE A 81 -3.59 -3.48 0.43
N LYS A 82 -4.55 -2.82 -0.21
CA LYS A 82 -5.34 -1.70 0.34
C LYS A 82 -4.56 -0.39 0.51
N ALA A 83 -3.32 -0.33 0.01
CA ALA A 83 -2.49 0.85 -0.10
C ALA A 83 -2.15 1.12 -1.59
N ALA A 84 -3.15 1.52 -2.39
CA ALA A 84 -3.05 1.82 -3.82
C ALA A 84 -2.51 0.67 -4.72
N SER A 85 -2.54 -0.57 -4.25
CA SER A 85 -2.02 -1.73 -4.97
C SER A 85 -2.59 -1.89 -6.38
N SER A 86 -3.88 -1.58 -6.61
CA SER A 86 -4.50 -1.70 -7.94
C SER A 86 -3.92 -0.72 -8.95
N SER A 87 -3.61 0.51 -8.53
CA SER A 87 -3.03 1.54 -9.40
C SER A 87 -1.60 1.17 -9.80
N TRP A 88 -0.79 0.73 -8.85
CA TRP A 88 0.59 0.34 -9.12
C TRP A 88 0.69 -1.00 -9.86
N MET A 89 -0.21 -1.95 -9.61
CA MET A 89 -0.33 -3.14 -10.48
C MET A 89 -0.67 -2.78 -11.93
N TYR A 90 -1.52 -1.77 -12.15
CA TYR A 90 -1.80 -1.28 -13.50
C TYR A 90 -0.54 -0.72 -14.15
N TYR A 91 0.24 0.11 -13.44
CA TYR A 91 1.52 0.61 -13.96
C TYR A 91 2.50 -0.53 -14.26
N PHE A 92 2.68 -1.46 -13.37
CA PHE A 92 3.53 -2.63 -13.61
C PHE A 92 3.05 -3.49 -14.79
N ASN A 93 1.76 -3.61 -15.02
CA ASN A 93 1.25 -4.29 -16.21
C ASN A 93 1.64 -3.55 -17.50
N ILE A 94 1.61 -2.22 -17.50
CA ILE A 94 2.08 -1.42 -18.64
C ILE A 94 3.58 -1.57 -18.84
N LEU A 95 4.37 -1.49 -17.77
CA LEU A 95 5.83 -1.68 -17.79
C LEU A 95 6.20 -3.09 -18.27
N GLY A 96 5.37 -4.10 -17.97
CA GLY A 96 5.47 -5.46 -18.48
C GLY A 96 5.07 -5.64 -19.94
N GLY A 97 4.67 -4.56 -20.63
CA GLY A 97 4.36 -4.56 -22.07
C GLY A 97 2.89 -4.82 -22.43
N TYR A 98 1.99 -4.87 -21.46
CA TYR A 98 0.56 -4.94 -21.78
C TYR A 98 0.03 -3.58 -22.22
N ASN A 99 -0.72 -3.55 -23.33
CA ASN A 99 -1.30 -2.31 -23.79
C ASN A 99 -2.58 -1.94 -23.00
N LYS A 100 -2.89 -0.64 -22.92
CA LYS A 100 -4.01 -0.09 -22.13
C LYS A 100 -5.36 -0.65 -22.56
N LYS A 101 -5.61 -0.80 -23.87
CA LYS A 101 -6.88 -1.33 -24.41
C LYS A 101 -7.09 -2.79 -23.99
N PHE A 102 -5.99 -3.59 -23.95
CA PHE A 102 -6.04 -4.95 -23.44
C PHE A 102 -6.40 -4.99 -21.95
N LEU A 103 -5.71 -4.17 -21.14
CA LEU A 103 -5.95 -4.14 -19.69
C LEU A 103 -7.38 -3.72 -19.33
N GLU A 104 -7.97 -2.78 -20.08
CA GLU A 104 -9.36 -2.32 -19.90
C GLU A 104 -10.39 -3.41 -20.21
N LYS A 105 -10.12 -4.28 -21.19
CA LYS A 105 -11.04 -5.33 -21.66
C LYS A 105 -10.78 -6.69 -21.03
N SER A 106 -9.63 -6.88 -20.40
CA SER A 106 -9.20 -8.17 -19.84
C SER A 106 -10.09 -8.59 -18.66
N LYS A 107 -10.56 -9.83 -18.72
CA LYS A 107 -11.23 -10.49 -17.57
C LYS A 107 -10.24 -11.15 -16.61
N VAL A 108 -8.95 -11.21 -16.97
CA VAL A 108 -7.90 -11.78 -16.14
C VAL A 108 -7.59 -10.81 -14.99
N GLN A 109 -7.40 -11.36 -13.80
CA GLN A 109 -7.07 -10.54 -12.62
C GLN A 109 -5.74 -9.80 -12.83
N PRO A 110 -5.66 -8.48 -12.54
CA PRO A 110 -4.44 -7.70 -12.75
C PRO A 110 -3.19 -8.30 -12.08
N LEU A 111 -3.35 -8.90 -10.90
CA LEU A 111 -2.26 -9.58 -10.20
C LEU A 111 -1.75 -10.81 -10.98
N THR A 112 -2.63 -11.54 -11.65
CA THR A 112 -2.24 -12.69 -12.46
C THR A 112 -1.42 -12.23 -13.67
N LEU A 113 -1.85 -11.17 -14.35
CA LEU A 113 -1.14 -10.62 -15.51
C LEU A 113 0.26 -10.10 -15.11
N VAL A 114 0.34 -9.31 -14.06
CA VAL A 114 1.61 -8.73 -13.64
C VAL A 114 2.61 -9.81 -13.18
N ARG A 115 2.14 -10.88 -12.54
CA ARG A 115 3.00 -12.00 -12.10
C ARG A 115 3.54 -12.84 -13.25
N GLN A 116 2.90 -12.82 -14.42
CA GLN A 116 3.43 -13.45 -15.64
C GLN A 116 4.68 -12.73 -16.16
N LYS A 117 4.78 -11.41 -15.92
CA LYS A 117 5.91 -10.56 -16.35
C LYS A 117 6.95 -10.36 -15.26
N PHE A 118 6.50 -10.28 -14.01
CA PHE A 118 7.31 -10.04 -12.83
C PHE A 118 7.01 -11.14 -11.80
N PRO A 119 7.62 -12.35 -11.95
CA PRO A 119 7.44 -13.43 -11.00
C PRO A 119 7.94 -13.06 -9.61
N ARG A 120 7.61 -13.87 -8.61
CA ARG A 120 8.13 -13.67 -7.25
C ARG A 120 9.64 -13.88 -7.23
N PRO A 121 10.42 -12.87 -6.83
CA PRO A 121 11.86 -13.03 -6.75
C PRO A 121 12.22 -13.97 -5.58
N SER A 122 13.32 -14.68 -5.69
CA SER A 122 14.00 -15.26 -4.53
C SER A 122 14.59 -14.14 -3.65
N VAL A 123 14.95 -14.45 -2.41
CA VAL A 123 15.61 -13.45 -1.53
C VAL A 123 16.93 -12.98 -2.13
N LYS A 124 17.65 -13.86 -2.83
CA LYS A 124 18.91 -13.53 -3.52
C LYS A 124 18.67 -12.52 -4.65
N GLU A 125 17.75 -12.83 -5.58
CA GLU A 125 17.39 -11.94 -6.69
C GLU A 125 16.88 -10.58 -6.20
N LEU A 126 16.09 -10.56 -5.13
CA LEU A 126 15.63 -9.31 -4.53
C LEU A 126 16.79 -8.46 -4.02
N LYS A 127 17.74 -9.07 -3.30
CA LYS A 127 18.93 -8.36 -2.80
C LYS A 127 19.81 -7.84 -3.93
N GLU A 128 20.03 -8.63 -4.99
CA GLU A 128 20.77 -8.23 -6.18
C GLU A 128 20.10 -7.04 -6.88
N ALA A 129 18.78 -7.09 -7.05
CA ALA A 129 18.02 -5.99 -7.63
C ALA A 129 18.10 -4.69 -6.80
N LEU A 130 17.99 -4.80 -5.48
CA LEU A 130 18.10 -3.66 -4.56
C LEU A 130 19.49 -3.02 -4.53
N ASN A 131 20.54 -3.77 -4.86
CA ASN A 131 21.91 -3.28 -4.95
C ASN A 131 22.26 -2.72 -6.33
N THR A 132 21.34 -2.75 -7.30
CA THR A 132 21.57 -2.18 -8.64
C THR A 132 21.71 -0.65 -8.57
N PRO A 133 22.77 -0.04 -9.13
CA PRO A 133 22.93 1.41 -9.13
C PRO A 133 21.75 2.13 -9.80
N GLY A 134 21.21 3.13 -9.11
CA GLY A 134 20.06 3.91 -9.57
C GLY A 134 18.72 3.20 -9.49
N VAL A 135 18.61 2.08 -8.75
CA VAL A 135 17.32 1.45 -8.48
C VAL A 135 16.49 2.29 -7.51
N ILE A 136 15.21 2.40 -7.78
CA ILE A 136 14.23 2.90 -6.82
C ILE A 136 13.53 1.71 -6.18
N SER A 137 13.62 1.63 -4.85
CA SER A 137 12.85 0.70 -4.03
C SER A 137 11.68 1.43 -3.40
N LEU A 138 10.46 1.05 -3.82
CA LEU A 138 9.22 1.73 -3.49
C LEU A 138 8.39 0.93 -2.48
N LEU A 139 7.97 1.59 -1.43
CA LEU A 139 6.93 1.13 -0.51
C LEU A 139 5.79 2.15 -0.49
N ILE A 140 4.55 1.69 -0.66
CA ILE A 140 3.37 2.55 -0.56
C ILE A 140 2.59 2.18 0.68
N VAL A 141 2.42 3.13 1.58
CA VAL A 141 1.71 2.94 2.83
C VAL A 141 0.46 3.81 2.91
N ARG A 142 -0.40 3.48 3.81
CA ARG A 142 -1.62 4.18 4.17
C ARG A 142 -1.73 4.17 5.68
N ASP A 143 -2.49 5.09 6.28
CA ASP A 143 -2.83 4.99 7.69
C ASP A 143 -3.21 3.54 8.05
N PRO A 144 -2.55 2.90 9.04
CA PRO A 144 -2.71 1.46 9.32
C PRO A 144 -4.16 1.06 9.59
N PHE A 145 -4.91 1.89 10.31
CA PHE A 145 -6.30 1.61 10.64
C PHE A 145 -7.27 1.94 9.51
N ALA A 146 -7.00 2.95 8.70
CA ALA A 146 -7.74 3.18 7.47
C ALA A 146 -7.54 2.03 6.47
N ARG A 147 -6.33 1.47 6.41
CA ARG A 147 -6.03 0.28 5.61
C ARG A 147 -6.78 -0.95 6.14
N LEU A 148 -6.74 -1.19 7.45
CA LEU A 148 -7.46 -2.28 8.10
C LEU A 148 -8.96 -2.23 7.83
N LEU A 149 -9.58 -1.05 8.01
CA LEU A 149 -10.99 -0.85 7.70
C LEU A 149 -11.29 -1.10 6.22
N SER A 150 -10.43 -0.64 5.31
CA SER A 150 -10.57 -0.90 3.88
C SER A 150 -10.51 -2.40 3.55
N ALA A 151 -9.67 -3.17 4.25
CA ALA A 151 -9.57 -4.61 4.09
C ALA A 151 -10.83 -5.33 4.61
N TYR A 152 -11.28 -4.98 5.81
CA TYR A 152 -12.51 -5.52 6.40
C TYR A 152 -13.71 -5.29 5.47
N ARG A 153 -13.92 -4.06 5.01
CA ARG A 153 -15.05 -3.72 4.14
C ARG A 153 -15.02 -4.48 2.81
N ASP A 154 -13.86 -4.60 2.19
CA ASP A 154 -13.70 -5.30 0.90
C ASP A 154 -13.86 -6.83 1.04
N LYS A 155 -13.43 -7.43 2.14
CA LYS A 155 -13.34 -8.89 2.27
C LYS A 155 -14.45 -9.50 3.09
N LEU A 156 -14.97 -8.80 4.10
CA LEU A 156 -15.86 -9.35 5.11
C LEU A 156 -17.23 -8.67 5.21
N GLU A 157 -17.37 -7.45 4.68
CA GLU A 157 -18.61 -6.68 4.79
C GLU A 157 -19.41 -6.62 3.48
N ILE A 158 -18.82 -6.09 2.38
CA ILE A 158 -19.61 -5.68 1.20
C ILE A 158 -19.95 -6.85 0.29
N GLN A 159 -18.96 -7.56 -0.20
CA GLN A 159 -19.15 -8.69 -1.13
C GLN A 159 -18.24 -9.84 -0.73
N ILE A 160 -18.73 -10.68 0.16
CA ILE A 160 -17.92 -11.78 0.68
C ILE A 160 -17.74 -12.86 -0.39
N LYS A 161 -16.54 -12.92 -0.99
CA LYS A 161 -16.16 -13.98 -1.92
C LYS A 161 -16.23 -15.36 -1.23
N PRO A 162 -16.44 -16.48 -1.96
CA PRO A 162 -16.57 -17.82 -1.38
C PRO A 162 -15.46 -18.18 -0.39
N TYR A 163 -14.21 -17.85 -0.71
CA TYR A 163 -13.06 -18.06 0.18
C TYR A 163 -13.25 -17.37 1.56
N TYR A 164 -13.69 -16.11 1.57
CA TYR A 164 -13.88 -15.36 2.80
C TYR A 164 -15.17 -15.71 3.56
N ARG A 165 -16.14 -16.40 2.92
CA ARG A 165 -17.39 -16.82 3.60
C ARG A 165 -17.13 -17.82 4.73
N LYS A 166 -16.25 -18.80 4.51
CA LYS A 166 -15.86 -19.75 5.56
C LYS A 166 -15.20 -19.03 6.72
N PHE A 167 -14.28 -18.13 6.42
CA PHE A 167 -13.59 -17.30 7.39
C PHE A 167 -14.56 -16.39 8.18
N ALA A 168 -15.47 -15.69 7.50
CA ALA A 168 -16.50 -14.86 8.12
C ALA A 168 -17.40 -15.65 9.06
N ARG A 169 -17.83 -16.86 8.65
CA ARG A 169 -18.65 -17.76 9.50
C ARG A 169 -17.90 -18.16 10.77
N ALA A 170 -16.62 -18.46 10.69
CA ALA A 170 -15.81 -18.81 11.86
C ALA A 170 -15.75 -17.66 12.87
N ILE A 171 -15.54 -16.41 12.38
CA ILE A 171 -15.56 -15.21 13.24
C ILE A 171 -16.93 -15.04 13.88
N ILE A 172 -18.02 -15.11 13.10
CA ILE A 172 -19.38 -14.95 13.62
C ILE A 172 -19.69 -16.02 14.67
N SER A 173 -19.35 -17.28 14.40
CA SER A 173 -19.60 -18.38 15.33
C SER A 173 -18.91 -18.20 16.67
N LYS A 174 -17.71 -17.60 16.68
CA LYS A 174 -16.91 -17.41 17.90
C LYS A 174 -17.31 -16.16 18.68
N TYR A 175 -17.59 -15.04 17.99
CA TYR A 175 -17.69 -13.74 18.65
C TYR A 175 -19.10 -13.14 18.70
N ARG A 176 -20.05 -13.65 17.88
CA ARG A 176 -21.41 -13.11 17.89
C ARG A 176 -22.19 -13.62 19.09
N LYS A 177 -22.58 -12.68 19.96
CA LYS A 177 -23.47 -13.01 21.08
C LYS A 177 -24.87 -13.36 20.55
N LYS A 178 -25.41 -14.50 20.97
CA LYS A 178 -26.79 -14.88 20.71
C LYS A 178 -27.70 -14.02 21.62
N THR A 179 -28.40 -13.06 21.04
CA THR A 179 -29.43 -12.29 21.78
C THR A 179 -30.79 -12.54 21.16
N LYS A 180 -31.87 -12.49 21.97
CA LYS A 180 -33.26 -12.62 21.50
C LYS A 180 -33.60 -11.57 20.42
N ALA A 181 -32.97 -10.39 20.47
CA ALA A 181 -33.12 -9.33 19.47
C ALA A 181 -32.59 -9.70 18.07
N ASN A 182 -31.74 -10.71 17.94
CA ASN A 182 -31.19 -11.14 16.64
C ASN A 182 -32.05 -12.16 15.90
N SER A 183 -33.18 -12.60 16.49
CA SER A 183 -34.05 -13.63 15.90
C SER A 183 -34.91 -13.13 14.73
N GLY A 184 -35.06 -11.82 14.54
CA GLY A 184 -35.82 -11.20 13.43
C GLY A 184 -35.06 -10.16 12.59
N ALA A 185 -33.81 -9.81 12.96
CA ALA A 185 -33.03 -8.83 12.19
C ALA A 185 -32.51 -9.45 10.89
N PRO A 186 -32.38 -8.67 9.79
CA PRO A 186 -31.78 -9.14 8.55
C PRO A 186 -30.39 -9.73 8.87
N LYS A 187 -30.17 -11.00 8.50
CA LYS A 187 -28.90 -11.69 8.73
C LYS A 187 -27.78 -10.92 8.07
N MET A 188 -26.97 -10.22 8.85
CA MET A 188 -25.73 -9.65 8.34
C MET A 188 -24.90 -10.78 7.73
N LEU A 189 -24.56 -10.65 6.45
CA LEU A 189 -23.81 -11.66 5.70
C LEU A 189 -22.40 -11.88 6.24
N GLY A 190 -21.83 -10.88 6.97
CA GLY A 190 -20.48 -10.89 7.50
C GLY A 190 -20.41 -10.59 9.00
N PRO A 191 -19.22 -10.70 9.61
CA PRO A 191 -18.96 -10.27 10.98
C PRO A 191 -19.04 -8.75 11.07
N THR A 192 -19.39 -8.21 12.25
CA THR A 192 -19.22 -6.79 12.56
C THR A 192 -17.73 -6.43 12.59
N PHE A 193 -17.41 -5.13 12.50
CA PHE A 193 -16.02 -4.67 12.64
C PHE A 193 -15.44 -5.01 14.01
N ASN A 194 -16.25 -4.91 15.07
CA ASN A 194 -15.85 -5.29 16.42
C ASN A 194 -15.50 -6.79 16.51
N GLU A 195 -16.34 -7.69 15.97
CA GLU A 195 -16.08 -9.13 15.93
C GLU A 195 -14.80 -9.47 15.17
N PHE A 196 -14.55 -8.75 14.06
CA PHE A 196 -13.32 -8.91 13.30
C PHE A 196 -12.07 -8.45 14.07
N VAL A 197 -12.15 -7.33 14.78
CA VAL A 197 -11.03 -6.85 15.61
C VAL A 197 -10.75 -7.79 16.78
N GLN A 198 -11.79 -8.32 17.45
CA GLN A 198 -11.62 -9.36 18.48
C GLN A 198 -10.88 -10.58 17.92
N TYR A 199 -11.28 -11.03 16.73
CA TYR A 199 -10.57 -12.12 16.05
C TYR A 199 -9.09 -11.79 15.81
N LEU A 200 -8.76 -10.60 15.32
CA LEU A 200 -7.37 -10.22 15.04
C LEU A 200 -6.52 -10.22 16.33
N VAL A 201 -7.06 -9.70 17.42
CA VAL A 201 -6.38 -9.67 18.72
C VAL A 201 -6.13 -11.08 19.26
N ASP A 202 -7.11 -11.96 19.17
CA ASP A 202 -6.96 -13.35 19.62
C ASP A 202 -5.92 -14.10 18.75
N GLN A 203 -5.93 -13.85 17.44
CA GLN A 203 -4.98 -14.49 16.54
C GLN A 203 -3.55 -13.99 16.74
N TYR A 204 -3.37 -12.69 17.02
CA TYR A 204 -2.05 -12.13 17.32
C TYR A 204 -1.38 -12.81 18.52
N ASN A 205 -2.17 -13.19 19.51
CA ASN A 205 -1.71 -13.91 20.70
C ASN A 205 -1.52 -15.44 20.48
N THR A 206 -1.82 -15.95 19.28
CA THR A 206 -1.65 -17.36 18.95
C THR A 206 -0.25 -17.61 18.40
N PRO A 207 0.58 -18.44 19.03
CA PRO A 207 1.91 -18.75 18.53
C PRO A 207 1.89 -19.28 17.08
N GLY A 208 2.77 -18.75 16.23
CA GLY A 208 2.88 -19.16 14.83
C GLY A 208 1.79 -18.64 13.90
N TYR A 209 0.90 -17.79 14.37
CA TYR A 209 -0.12 -17.21 13.49
C TYR A 209 0.50 -16.31 12.42
N VAL A 210 0.07 -16.53 11.17
CA VAL A 210 0.46 -15.70 10.02
C VAL A 210 -0.73 -14.87 9.58
N PHE A 211 -0.58 -13.56 9.61
CA PHE A 211 -1.62 -12.63 9.16
C PHE A 211 -1.92 -12.79 7.68
N ASN A 212 -3.19 -12.65 7.33
CA ASN A 212 -3.60 -12.54 5.94
C ASN A 212 -3.00 -11.25 5.32
N GLU A 213 -2.57 -11.35 4.07
CA GLU A 213 -1.92 -10.29 3.29
C GLU A 213 -2.67 -8.95 3.24
N HIS A 214 -4.01 -8.98 3.41
CA HIS A 214 -4.82 -7.76 3.34
C HIS A 214 -4.78 -6.92 4.62
N TRP A 215 -4.41 -7.53 5.75
CA TRP A 215 -4.31 -6.84 7.05
C TRP A 215 -3.07 -7.15 7.85
N ALA A 216 -2.09 -7.86 7.29
CA ALA A 216 -0.79 -8.05 7.91
C ALA A 216 -0.13 -6.69 8.20
N PRO A 217 0.51 -6.49 9.37
CA PRO A 217 1.28 -5.28 9.63
C PRO A 217 2.38 -5.06 8.58
N TYR A 218 2.66 -3.81 8.26
CA TYR A 218 3.65 -3.46 7.23
C TYR A 218 5.04 -3.96 7.57
N TYR A 219 5.45 -3.77 8.85
CA TYR A 219 6.80 -4.11 9.28
C TYR A 219 7.14 -5.59 9.12
N THR A 220 6.15 -6.49 9.18
CA THR A 220 6.33 -7.92 8.93
C THR A 220 6.13 -8.28 7.46
N PHE A 221 5.30 -7.55 6.73
CA PHE A 221 4.84 -7.93 5.39
C PHE A 221 5.82 -7.53 4.28
N CYS A 222 6.41 -6.34 4.34
CA CYS A 222 7.43 -5.87 3.40
C CYS A 222 8.84 -5.81 3.99
N SER A 223 8.99 -6.18 5.28
CA SER A 223 10.28 -6.23 5.99
C SER A 223 11.11 -4.93 5.87
N PRO A 224 10.55 -3.72 6.13
CA PRO A 224 11.23 -2.45 5.87
C PRO A 224 12.47 -2.21 6.75
N CYS A 225 12.69 -3.04 7.76
CA CYS A 225 13.93 -3.03 8.55
C CYS A 225 15.02 -3.93 7.98
N ALA A 226 14.68 -4.88 7.10
CA ALA A 226 15.62 -5.76 6.43
C ALA A 226 15.80 -5.41 4.94
N VAL A 227 14.90 -4.59 4.39
CA VAL A 227 14.92 -4.07 3.02
C VAL A 227 14.90 -2.55 3.09
N TYR A 228 15.91 -1.91 2.51
CA TYR A 228 15.93 -0.47 2.39
C TYR A 228 14.97 -0.02 1.28
N PHE A 229 14.06 0.90 1.61
CA PHE A 229 13.19 1.56 0.64
C PHE A 229 13.66 3.01 0.43
N SER A 230 14.09 3.32 -0.79
CA SER A 230 14.50 4.68 -1.15
C SER A 230 13.33 5.66 -1.25
N VAL A 231 12.12 5.14 -1.49
CA VAL A 231 10.88 5.94 -1.54
C VAL A 231 9.78 5.29 -0.72
N ILE A 232 9.28 6.01 0.28
CA ILE A 232 8.09 5.64 1.06
C ILE A 232 6.96 6.61 0.71
N ALA A 233 6.10 6.18 -0.20
CA ALA A 233 4.93 6.93 -0.62
C ALA A 233 3.75 6.71 0.33
N LYS A 234 2.93 7.73 0.54
CA LYS A 234 1.68 7.64 1.30
C LYS A 234 0.47 7.73 0.38
N VAL A 235 -0.59 6.97 0.68
CA VAL A 235 -1.86 7.05 -0.10
C VAL A 235 -2.43 8.47 -0.05
N GLU A 236 -2.22 9.17 1.04
CA GLU A 236 -2.68 10.54 1.29
C GLU A 236 -2.02 11.57 0.34
N THR A 237 -0.79 11.31 -0.09
CA THR A 237 0.00 12.16 -1.02
C THR A 237 0.36 11.44 -2.32
N LEU A 238 -0.32 10.32 -2.61
CA LEU A 238 0.09 9.36 -3.63
C LEU A 238 0.29 9.95 -5.02
N ALA A 239 -0.50 10.95 -5.42
CA ALA A 239 -0.35 11.58 -6.73
C ALA A 239 1.05 12.25 -6.88
N LYS A 240 1.46 12.99 -5.85
CA LYS A 240 2.74 13.69 -5.78
C LYS A 240 3.91 12.69 -5.67
N ASP A 241 3.79 11.75 -4.74
CA ASP A 241 4.82 10.73 -4.48
C ASP A 241 5.03 9.79 -5.69
N SER A 242 3.94 9.38 -6.36
CA SER A 242 4.04 8.57 -7.58
C SER A 242 4.67 9.35 -8.74
N MET A 243 4.35 10.64 -8.86
CA MET A 243 4.93 11.49 -9.89
C MET A 243 6.44 11.58 -9.72
N TYR A 244 6.93 11.76 -8.48
CA TYR A 244 8.36 11.75 -8.17
C TYR A 244 9.04 10.47 -8.70
N VAL A 245 8.51 9.28 -8.36
CA VAL A 245 9.07 8.00 -8.83
C VAL A 245 9.09 7.89 -10.34
N ILE A 246 8.00 8.29 -11.00
CA ILE A 246 7.84 8.21 -12.46
C ILE A 246 8.82 9.16 -13.16
N GLN A 247 9.05 10.35 -12.62
CA GLN A 247 10.01 11.32 -13.15
C GLN A 247 11.45 10.84 -12.97
N GLN A 248 11.82 10.39 -11.77
CA GLN A 248 13.17 9.89 -11.49
C GLN A 248 13.57 8.71 -12.37
N LEU A 249 12.62 7.89 -12.79
CA LEU A 249 12.85 6.75 -13.66
C LEU A 249 12.58 7.04 -15.15
N GLY A 250 12.23 8.28 -15.52
CA GLY A 250 11.93 8.65 -16.91
C GLY A 250 10.72 7.94 -17.52
N LEU A 251 9.77 7.45 -16.70
CA LEU A 251 8.66 6.61 -17.12
C LEU A 251 7.42 7.39 -17.61
N GLY A 252 7.48 8.70 -17.66
CA GLY A 252 6.34 9.56 -18.02
C GLY A 252 5.73 9.22 -19.38
N HIS A 253 6.55 8.94 -20.38
CA HIS A 253 6.11 8.56 -21.72
C HIS A 253 5.38 7.22 -21.78
N LEU A 254 5.79 6.22 -20.99
CA LEU A 254 5.16 4.89 -20.92
C LEU A 254 3.84 4.94 -20.17
N LEU A 255 3.83 5.59 -19.01
CA LEU A 255 2.66 5.59 -18.12
C LEU A 255 1.63 6.64 -18.55
N SER A 256 1.95 7.51 -19.53
CA SER A 256 1.09 8.56 -20.13
C SER A 256 0.30 9.34 -19.08
N ILE A 257 1.00 9.84 -18.08
CA ILE A 257 0.40 10.74 -17.10
C ILE A 257 0.31 12.12 -17.75
N LYS A 258 -0.66 12.32 -18.63
CA LYS A 258 -1.00 13.66 -19.11
C LYS A 258 -1.64 14.42 -17.94
N VAL A 259 -0.97 15.45 -17.48
CA VAL A 259 -1.45 16.34 -16.42
C VAL A 259 -2.47 17.32 -17.03
N GLY A 260 -3.71 16.85 -17.21
CA GLY A 260 -4.84 17.68 -17.63
C GLY A 260 -5.98 17.53 -16.62
N GLU A 261 -6.76 18.58 -16.38
CA GLU A 261 -7.81 18.62 -15.34
C GLU A 261 -8.84 17.48 -15.43
N ARG A 262 -9.18 17.01 -16.64
CA ARG A 262 -10.10 15.86 -16.82
C ARG A 262 -9.49 14.54 -16.31
N ARG A 263 -8.16 14.37 -16.34
CA ARG A 263 -7.48 13.14 -15.89
C ARG A 263 -7.12 13.17 -14.40
N ARG A 264 -6.97 14.32 -13.76
CA ARG A 264 -6.94 14.39 -12.28
C ARG A 264 -8.16 13.75 -11.66
N LYS A 265 -9.33 13.87 -12.28
CA LYS A 265 -10.57 13.20 -11.86
C LYS A 265 -10.50 11.68 -12.05
N GLN A 266 -9.90 11.21 -13.14
CA GLN A 266 -9.77 9.78 -13.46
C GLN A 266 -8.68 9.09 -12.61
N LEU A 267 -7.53 9.71 -12.37
CA LEU A 267 -6.54 9.22 -11.41
C LEU A 267 -7.10 9.19 -9.98
N ARG A 268 -7.81 10.23 -9.55
CA ARG A 268 -8.49 10.23 -8.26
C ARG A 268 -9.55 9.14 -8.16
N SER A 269 -10.28 8.84 -9.24
CA SER A 269 -11.32 7.81 -9.26
C SER A 269 -10.76 6.38 -9.22
N VAL A 270 -9.63 6.11 -9.88
CA VAL A 270 -8.98 4.79 -9.85
C VAL A 270 -8.29 4.53 -8.52
N MET A 271 -7.79 5.59 -7.88
CA MET A 271 -6.91 5.47 -6.70
C MET A 271 -7.62 5.27 -5.36
N ASN A 272 -8.93 5.57 -5.23
CA ASN A 272 -9.57 5.63 -3.89
C ASN A 272 -11.01 5.12 -3.80
N GLN A 273 -11.59 4.55 -4.84
CA GLN A 273 -12.97 4.06 -4.73
C GLN A 273 -13.03 2.72 -4.01
N SER A 274 -13.72 2.70 -2.86
CA SER A 274 -14.26 1.46 -2.35
C SER A 274 -15.37 0.97 -3.31
N ARG A 275 -15.64 -0.34 -3.31
CA ARG A 275 -16.64 -0.93 -4.24
C ARG A 275 -18.04 -0.35 -4.12
N ASP A 276 -18.37 0.24 -2.98
CA ASP A 276 -19.63 0.92 -2.70
C ASP A 276 -19.57 2.44 -2.91
N GLY A 277 -18.48 2.95 -3.47
CA GLY A 277 -18.25 4.37 -3.74
C GLY A 277 -17.98 5.24 -2.50
N ARG A 278 -18.11 4.70 -1.27
CA ARG A 278 -17.92 5.47 -0.03
C ARG A 278 -16.45 5.60 0.33
N ASN A 279 -16.04 6.82 0.73
CA ASN A 279 -14.68 7.05 1.20
C ASN A 279 -14.46 6.37 2.56
N THR A 280 -13.48 5.48 2.63
CA THR A 280 -13.14 4.76 3.86
C THR A 280 -12.74 5.70 4.99
N THR A 281 -12.01 6.79 4.70
CA THR A 281 -11.58 7.76 5.72
C THR A 281 -12.76 8.43 6.39
N ALA A 282 -13.81 8.77 5.64
CA ALA A 282 -15.04 9.36 6.19
C ALA A 282 -15.82 8.40 7.11
N LEU A 283 -15.52 7.10 7.04
CA LEU A 283 -16.20 6.07 7.84
C LEU A 283 -15.41 5.65 9.08
N LEU A 284 -14.18 6.11 9.27
CA LEU A 284 -13.33 5.68 10.39
C LEU A 284 -14.02 5.82 11.74
N LYS A 285 -14.55 7.00 12.04
CA LYS A 285 -15.25 7.25 13.32
C LYS A 285 -16.41 6.28 13.53
N HIS A 286 -17.21 6.01 12.50
CA HIS A 286 -18.37 5.09 12.59
C HIS A 286 -17.95 3.65 12.95
N TYR A 287 -16.86 3.15 12.40
CA TYR A 287 -16.41 1.78 12.66
C TYR A 287 -15.62 1.67 13.97
N TYR A 288 -14.69 2.60 14.21
CA TYR A 288 -13.86 2.56 15.41
C TYR A 288 -14.62 2.90 16.70
N SER A 289 -15.74 3.65 16.63
CA SER A 289 -16.64 3.84 17.76
C SER A 289 -17.39 2.57 18.23
N GLN A 290 -17.31 1.47 17.46
CA GLN A 290 -17.83 0.17 17.87
C GLN A 290 -16.88 -0.54 18.85
N LEU A 291 -15.62 -0.11 18.96
CA LEU A 291 -14.62 -0.67 19.86
C LEU A 291 -14.70 0.03 21.21
N ASP A 292 -14.30 -0.68 22.25
CA ASP A 292 -13.94 -0.06 23.52
C ASP A 292 -12.43 0.23 23.58
N GLU A 293 -12.04 1.01 24.57
CA GLU A 293 -10.63 1.42 24.74
C GLU A 293 -9.68 0.23 24.91
N ASN A 294 -10.08 -0.81 25.63
CA ASN A 294 -9.27 -2.01 25.83
C ASN A 294 -9.00 -2.73 24.50
N LEU A 295 -10.03 -2.89 23.68
CA LEU A 295 -9.88 -3.54 22.37
C LEU A 295 -9.06 -2.70 21.39
N LEU A 296 -9.21 -1.36 21.42
CA LEU A 296 -8.38 -0.45 20.65
C LEU A 296 -6.91 -0.55 21.07
N ASN A 297 -6.62 -0.55 22.38
CA ASN A 297 -5.26 -0.67 22.90
C ASN A 297 -4.61 -2.00 22.50
N LYS A 298 -5.35 -3.11 22.52
CA LYS A 298 -4.86 -4.41 22.03
C LYS A 298 -4.61 -4.38 20.52
N LEU A 299 -5.45 -3.69 19.74
CA LEU A 299 -5.23 -3.51 18.30
C LEU A 299 -3.99 -2.66 18.02
N LEU A 300 -3.70 -1.66 18.86
CA LEU A 300 -2.47 -0.87 18.80
C LEU A 300 -1.21 -1.67 19.12
N GLN A 301 -1.30 -2.75 19.91
CA GLN A 301 -0.16 -3.67 20.10
C GLN A 301 0.23 -4.36 18.78
N ILE A 302 -0.73 -4.60 17.89
CA ILE A 302 -0.49 -5.23 16.58
C ILE A 302 0.12 -4.23 15.59
N TYR A 303 -0.44 -3.02 15.51
CA TYR A 303 -0.13 -2.06 14.45
C TYR A 303 0.66 -0.83 14.94
N GLY A 304 0.97 -0.73 16.22
CA GLY A 304 1.64 0.44 16.80
C GLY A 304 3.02 0.71 16.18
N VAL A 305 3.75 -0.35 15.82
CA VAL A 305 5.02 -0.22 15.08
C VAL A 305 4.81 0.45 13.72
N ASP A 306 3.74 0.08 13.00
CA ASP A 306 3.42 0.68 11.70
C ASP A 306 3.05 2.17 11.83
N PHE A 307 2.30 2.55 12.88
CA PHE A 307 1.98 3.94 13.17
C PHE A 307 3.25 4.77 13.41
N GLU A 308 4.15 4.28 14.27
CA GLU A 308 5.41 4.93 14.60
C GLU A 308 6.33 5.02 13.37
N MET A 309 6.50 3.90 12.65
CA MET A 309 7.40 3.77 11.51
C MET A 309 7.03 4.69 10.35
N PHE A 310 5.75 4.90 10.12
CA PHE A 310 5.28 5.73 9.01
C PHE A 310 4.73 7.09 9.44
N GLY A 311 4.93 7.48 10.70
CA GLY A 311 4.56 8.79 11.22
C GLY A 311 3.07 9.08 11.11
N TYR A 312 2.22 8.10 11.48
CA TYR A 312 0.77 8.30 11.60
C TYR A 312 0.39 8.50 13.07
N ASP A 313 -0.63 9.34 13.30
CA ASP A 313 -1.12 9.60 14.67
C ASP A 313 -2.24 8.62 15.06
N ALA A 314 -1.91 7.72 15.97
CA ALA A 314 -2.87 6.77 16.54
C ALA A 314 -3.85 7.41 17.54
N ASN A 315 -3.56 8.60 18.09
CA ASN A 315 -4.40 9.25 19.10
C ASN A 315 -5.74 9.68 18.54
N VAL A 316 -5.81 9.97 17.24
CA VAL A 316 -7.07 10.26 16.55
C VAL A 316 -8.12 9.17 16.82
N TYR A 317 -7.72 7.91 16.84
CA TYR A 317 -8.62 6.76 17.05
C TYR A 317 -9.08 6.61 18.50
N LYS A 318 -8.29 7.06 19.48
CA LYS A 318 -8.70 7.10 20.89
C LYS A 318 -9.89 8.03 21.10
N SER A 319 -10.00 9.12 20.30
CA SER A 319 -11.13 10.02 20.34
C SER A 319 -12.45 9.41 19.79
N TYR A 320 -12.36 8.32 19.04
CA TYR A 320 -13.53 7.67 18.44
C TYR A 320 -14.15 6.61 19.33
N VAL A 321 -13.39 5.99 20.22
CA VAL A 321 -13.89 4.92 21.09
C VAL A 321 -14.73 5.49 22.25
N LYS A 322 -15.72 4.71 22.65
CA LYS A 322 -16.56 5.08 23.78
C LYS A 322 -15.83 4.75 25.07
N ASN A 323 -15.61 5.75 25.90
CA ASN A 323 -15.26 5.49 27.29
C ASN A 323 -16.46 4.77 27.92
N LYS A 324 -16.30 3.51 28.31
CA LYS A 324 -17.27 2.88 29.20
C LYS A 324 -17.19 3.60 30.54
N LYS A 325 -18.23 4.42 30.83
CA LYS A 325 -18.49 4.83 32.21
C LYS A 325 -18.88 3.63 33.03
#